data_17d99e85c5bb194fed3aa0a41fc0f3c3
#
_entry.id   17d99e85c5bb194fed3aa0a41fc0f3c3
#
_cell.length_a   1.000
_cell.length_b   1.000
_cell.length_c   1.000
_cell.angle_alpha   90.00
_cell.angle_beta   90.00
_cell.angle_gamma   90.00
#
_symmetry.space_group_name_H-M   'P 1'
#
loop_
_entity.id
_entity.type
_entity.pdbx_description
1 polymer ?
#
loop_
_entity_poly.entity_id
_entity_poly.type
_entity_poly.pdbx_seq_one_letter_code
_entity_poly.pdbx_strand_id
1 'polypeptide(L)'
;MSAGPGRHGDGSSEVGLAGGPSAAEEAELAERAARGGRLVEPAEDLDDRAAEAALRPGSLDDFVGQRAVREQLSLVLEAARRRGRAPDHVLLSGPPGLGKTTLAMIVAAELGQSLRISSGPAIQHAGDLAAVLSSLEEGEVLFVDEVHRMARPAEEMLYVAMEDFRVDVVVGKGAGATAIPLHLPPFTLVGATTRSGLLPAPLRDRFGFTGHLDFYAPDELEQVLRRSAQLLGVELTAAGGAEIARRSRGTPRIANRLLRRVRDWSQVRGTGVVDADAARAALRVYEVDELGLDRLDRSVLDALCRRFGGGPVGLSTLAVAVGEEPDTVETVAEPFLVREGLLGRTPRGRVATADGWAHLGLRPPPGAPLQATLPLGDGEDGEDDGGDGDGEGQDRDDDRAAPPS
;
A
#
# COMPACT_ATOMS: atom_id res chain seq x y z
N MET A 1 86.48 -24.02 -3.75
CA MET A 1 86.02 -24.40 -5.07
C MET A 1 84.52 -24.44 -4.99
N SER A 2 83.80 -23.67 -5.58
CA SER A 2 83.55 -22.88 -6.72
C SER A 2 82.33 -22.07 -6.45
N ALA A 3 82.35 -20.81 -6.75
CA ALA A 3 81.26 -19.85 -6.60
C ALA A 3 80.21 -20.02 -7.71
N GLY A 4 79.01 -19.66 -7.40
CA GLY A 4 77.95 -19.39 -8.38
C GLY A 4 77.09 -18.21 -7.90
N PRO A 5 76.86 -17.22 -8.76
CA PRO A 5 76.32 -15.91 -8.31
C PRO A 5 74.80 -15.83 -8.23
N GLY A 6 74.37 -14.95 -7.35
CA GLY A 6 72.97 -14.59 -7.15
C GLY A 6 72.32 -13.93 -8.36
N ARG A 7 70.98 -14.08 -8.44
CA ARG A 7 70.14 -13.27 -9.27
C ARG A 7 69.14 -12.47 -8.37
N HIS A 8 69.25 -11.17 -8.44
CA HIS A 8 68.29 -10.25 -7.98
C HIS A 8 66.98 -10.41 -8.81
N GLY A 9 65.88 -10.70 -8.13
CA GLY A 9 64.53 -10.65 -8.68
C GLY A 9 63.91 -9.29 -8.31
N ASP A 10 63.76 -8.49 -9.31
CA ASP A 10 63.07 -7.20 -9.26
C ASP A 10 61.55 -7.46 -9.11
N GLY A 11 61.03 -7.10 -7.96
CA GLY A 11 59.62 -7.20 -7.65
C GLY A 11 58.86 -5.94 -8.02
N SER A 12 58.56 -5.77 -9.29
CA SER A 12 57.60 -4.75 -9.75
C SER A 12 56.17 -5.23 -9.41
N SER A 13 55.60 -4.64 -8.36
CA SER A 13 54.17 -4.73 -8.04
C SER A 13 53.38 -3.98 -9.12
N GLU A 14 52.79 -4.71 -10.05
CA GLU A 14 51.72 -4.20 -10.91
C GLU A 14 50.49 -3.89 -10.04
N VAL A 15 50.23 -2.61 -9.85
CA VAL A 15 48.95 -2.08 -9.37
C VAL A 15 47.94 -2.32 -10.49
N GLY A 16 47.10 -3.34 -10.32
CA GLY A 16 45.99 -3.61 -11.21
C GLY A 16 45.06 -2.40 -11.22
N LEU A 17 44.99 -1.72 -12.33
CA LEU A 17 43.96 -0.75 -12.64
C LEU A 17 42.62 -1.48 -12.56
N ALA A 18 41.75 -1.04 -11.62
CA ALA A 18 40.37 -1.47 -11.53
C ALA A 18 39.71 -1.24 -12.89
N GLY A 19 39.30 -2.30 -13.55
CA GLY A 19 38.54 -2.24 -14.79
C GLY A 19 37.27 -1.47 -14.56
N GLY A 20 36.96 -0.51 -15.43
CA GLY A 20 35.67 0.16 -15.45
C GLY A 20 34.52 -0.85 -15.65
N PRO A 21 33.29 -0.44 -15.38
CA PRO A 21 32.13 -1.32 -15.51
C PRO A 21 32.08 -1.93 -16.92
N SER A 22 31.70 -3.20 -17.00
CA SER A 22 31.56 -3.91 -18.27
C SER A 22 30.44 -3.28 -19.11
N ALA A 23 30.49 -3.47 -20.43
CA ALA A 23 29.41 -2.99 -21.32
C ALA A 23 28.01 -3.52 -20.93
N ALA A 24 27.96 -4.66 -20.24
CA ALA A 24 26.71 -5.21 -19.69
C ALA A 24 26.25 -4.45 -18.45
N GLU A 25 27.16 -4.05 -17.57
CA GLU A 25 26.87 -3.22 -16.39
C GLU A 25 26.51 -1.79 -16.80
N GLU A 26 27.16 -1.25 -17.85
CA GLU A 26 26.77 0.06 -18.41
C GLU A 26 25.39 0.02 -19.09
N ALA A 27 25.06 -1.06 -19.78
CA ALA A 27 23.72 -1.27 -20.37
C ALA A 27 22.66 -1.45 -19.29
N GLU A 28 22.95 -2.17 -18.21
CA GLU A 28 22.05 -2.34 -17.06
C GLU A 28 21.86 -1.03 -16.28
N LEU A 29 22.93 -0.25 -16.10
CA LEU A 29 22.88 1.10 -15.53
C LEU A 29 22.10 2.09 -16.42
N ALA A 30 22.28 2.00 -17.74
CA ALA A 30 21.53 2.83 -18.70
C ALA A 30 20.05 2.42 -18.76
N GLU A 31 19.73 1.12 -18.68
CA GLU A 31 18.37 0.60 -18.61
C GLU A 31 17.71 0.96 -17.26
N ARG A 32 18.48 0.93 -16.16
CA ARG A 32 18.07 1.38 -14.83
C ARG A 32 17.84 2.90 -14.79
N ALA A 33 18.67 3.68 -15.50
CA ALA A 33 18.48 5.14 -15.66
C ALA A 33 17.32 5.48 -16.59
N ALA A 34 17.08 4.69 -17.65
CA ALA A 34 15.96 4.86 -18.57
C ALA A 34 14.62 4.41 -17.96
N ARG A 35 14.65 3.46 -17.05
CA ARG A 35 13.52 3.12 -16.18
C ARG A 35 13.31 4.16 -15.07
N GLY A 36 13.87 5.36 -15.18
CA GLY A 36 13.90 6.47 -14.23
C GLY A 36 12.95 6.24 -13.06
N GLY A 37 13.50 5.71 -11.94
CA GLY A 37 12.70 5.15 -10.86
C GLY A 37 11.59 6.09 -10.44
N ARG A 38 10.36 5.70 -10.65
CA ARG A 38 9.18 6.49 -10.29
C ARG A 38 9.18 6.65 -8.78
N LEU A 39 9.37 7.87 -8.32
CA LEU A 39 9.46 8.18 -6.89
C LEU A 39 8.18 7.88 -6.12
N VAL A 40 7.10 7.71 -6.84
CA VAL A 40 5.78 7.54 -6.26
C VAL A 40 5.18 6.16 -6.58
N GLU A 41 5.93 5.31 -7.28
CA GLU A 41 5.51 3.94 -7.63
C GLU A 41 5.65 2.96 -6.46
N PRO A 42 4.71 2.00 -6.33
CA PRO A 42 4.81 0.92 -5.35
C PRO A 42 5.91 -0.12 -5.68
N ALA A 43 6.47 -0.12 -6.88
CA ALA A 43 7.56 -1.04 -7.25
C ALA A 43 8.85 -0.68 -6.51
N GLU A 44 9.13 -1.43 -5.46
CA GLU A 44 10.28 -1.21 -4.58
C GLU A 44 11.52 -1.92 -5.12
N ASP A 45 12.60 -1.17 -5.27
CA ASP A 45 13.95 -1.72 -5.39
C ASP A 45 14.35 -2.39 -4.05
N LEU A 46 15.19 -3.42 -4.07
CA LEU A 46 15.65 -4.13 -2.86
C LEU A 46 16.30 -3.18 -1.85
N ASP A 47 17.04 -2.19 -2.33
CA ASP A 47 17.67 -1.14 -1.51
C ASP A 47 16.62 -0.23 -0.84
N ASP A 48 15.52 0.07 -1.53
CA ASP A 48 14.42 0.84 -0.98
C ASP A 48 13.70 0.08 0.13
N ARG A 49 13.53 -1.23 -0.01
CA ARG A 49 12.92 -2.10 1.03
C ARG A 49 13.77 -2.17 2.29
N ALA A 50 15.08 -2.35 2.15
CA ALA A 50 15.99 -2.38 3.29
C ALA A 50 16.01 -1.04 4.04
N ALA A 51 16.07 0.07 3.31
CA ALA A 51 16.03 1.40 3.89
C ALA A 51 14.67 1.71 4.55
N GLU A 52 13.55 1.28 3.95
CA GLU A 52 12.22 1.42 4.56
C GLU A 52 12.11 0.60 5.85
N ALA A 53 12.64 -0.62 5.85
CA ALA A 53 12.63 -1.47 7.04
C ALA A 53 13.37 -0.83 8.22
N ALA A 54 14.49 -0.15 7.98
CA ALA A 54 15.27 0.55 9.01
C ALA A 54 14.54 1.75 9.63
N LEU A 55 13.58 2.33 8.92
CA LEU A 55 12.81 3.49 9.39
C LEU A 55 11.50 3.11 10.11
N ARG A 56 11.13 1.83 10.12
CA ARG A 56 9.89 1.39 10.76
C ARG A 56 9.91 1.60 12.26
N PRO A 57 8.80 2.10 12.85
CA PRO A 57 8.66 2.12 14.30
C PRO A 57 8.57 0.70 14.88
N GLY A 58 9.13 0.49 16.05
CA GLY A 58 9.15 -0.80 16.73
C GLY A 58 8.04 -0.99 17.77
N SER A 59 7.31 0.07 18.12
CA SER A 59 6.25 0.06 19.14
C SER A 59 5.05 0.88 18.69
N LEU A 60 3.90 0.70 19.37
CA LEU A 60 2.72 1.54 19.15
C LEU A 60 2.98 3.00 19.55
N ASP A 61 3.84 3.25 20.53
CA ASP A 61 4.15 4.61 20.97
C ASP A 61 4.96 5.38 19.92
N ASP A 62 5.83 4.69 19.19
CA ASP A 62 6.62 5.27 18.11
C ASP A 62 5.83 5.42 16.79
N PHE A 63 4.68 4.78 16.70
CA PHE A 63 3.86 4.80 15.48
C PHE A 63 3.04 6.10 15.42
N VAL A 64 3.43 7.01 14.55
CA VAL A 64 2.76 8.30 14.35
C VAL A 64 1.45 8.12 13.60
N GLY A 65 0.45 8.95 13.93
CA GLY A 65 -0.86 8.97 13.25
C GLY A 65 -1.78 7.81 13.62
N GLN A 66 -2.84 7.62 12.87
CA GLN A 66 -3.82 6.53 13.01
C GLN A 66 -4.37 6.38 14.45
N ARG A 67 -4.66 7.50 15.12
CA ARG A 67 -4.93 7.57 16.55
C ARG A 67 -5.99 6.57 17.01
N ALA A 68 -7.12 6.49 16.32
CA ALA A 68 -8.21 5.59 16.70
C ALA A 68 -7.80 4.12 16.60
N VAL A 69 -7.12 3.73 15.51
CA VAL A 69 -6.63 2.35 15.31
C VAL A 69 -5.60 1.98 16.35
N ARG A 70 -4.66 2.89 16.67
CA ARG A 70 -3.63 2.67 17.70
C ARG A 70 -4.25 2.47 19.08
N GLU A 71 -5.19 3.32 19.47
CA GLU A 71 -5.86 3.26 20.78
C GLU A 71 -6.63 1.95 20.93
N GLN A 72 -7.43 1.58 19.93
CA GLN A 72 -8.20 0.34 19.92
C GLN A 72 -7.28 -0.90 19.94
N LEU A 73 -6.23 -0.91 19.09
CA LEU A 73 -5.28 -2.01 19.01
C LEU A 73 -4.51 -2.18 20.32
N SER A 74 -4.10 -1.08 20.96
CA SER A 74 -3.46 -1.10 22.29
C SER A 74 -4.34 -1.77 23.33
N LEU A 75 -5.64 -1.44 23.37
CA LEU A 75 -6.60 -2.08 24.29
C LEU A 75 -6.73 -3.60 24.03
N VAL A 76 -6.82 -4.02 22.76
CA VAL A 76 -6.92 -5.44 22.37
C VAL A 76 -5.67 -6.19 22.82
N LEU A 77 -4.48 -5.66 22.56
CA LEU A 77 -3.21 -6.30 22.93
C LEU A 77 -2.98 -6.33 24.45
N GLU A 78 -3.29 -5.26 25.16
CA GLU A 78 -3.18 -5.23 26.62
C GLU A 78 -4.16 -6.22 27.27
N ALA A 79 -5.40 -6.29 26.79
CA ALA A 79 -6.38 -7.23 27.29
C ALA A 79 -5.95 -8.70 27.05
N ALA A 80 -5.35 -9.00 25.90
CA ALA A 80 -4.81 -10.33 25.58
C ALA A 80 -3.65 -10.69 26.52
N ARG A 81 -2.71 -9.77 26.73
CA ARG A 81 -1.59 -9.95 27.69
C ARG A 81 -2.09 -10.22 29.11
N ARG A 82 -3.08 -9.47 29.59
CA ARG A 82 -3.66 -9.66 30.93
C ARG A 82 -4.37 -11.03 31.07
N ARG A 83 -4.98 -11.52 29.99
CA ARG A 83 -5.65 -12.83 29.98
C ARG A 83 -4.68 -14.00 29.80
N GLY A 84 -3.43 -13.75 29.39
CA GLY A 84 -2.45 -14.77 29.03
C GLY A 84 -2.89 -15.64 27.85
N ARG A 85 -3.61 -15.05 26.88
CA ARG A 85 -4.12 -15.74 25.69
C ARG A 85 -3.82 -14.88 24.45
N ALA A 86 -3.72 -15.54 23.29
CA ALA A 86 -3.62 -14.86 22.02
C ALA A 86 -4.79 -13.87 21.84
N PRO A 87 -4.58 -12.69 21.26
CA PRO A 87 -5.65 -11.77 20.89
C PRO A 87 -6.48 -12.35 19.76
N ASP A 88 -7.65 -11.76 19.54
CA ASP A 88 -8.44 -12.04 18.35
C ASP A 88 -7.64 -11.71 17.07
N HIS A 89 -8.01 -12.33 15.96
CA HIS A 89 -7.41 -12.04 14.66
C HIS A 89 -7.66 -10.59 14.25
N VAL A 90 -6.68 -9.97 13.61
CA VAL A 90 -6.65 -8.55 13.25
C VAL A 90 -6.73 -8.37 11.75
N LEU A 91 -7.64 -7.54 11.26
CA LEU A 91 -7.70 -7.10 9.87
C LEU A 91 -7.28 -5.64 9.78
N LEU A 92 -6.28 -5.35 8.95
CA LEU A 92 -5.83 -3.99 8.65
C LEU A 92 -6.19 -3.65 7.20
N SER A 93 -7.01 -2.64 7.00
CA SER A 93 -7.45 -2.18 5.68
C SER A 93 -6.97 -0.76 5.40
N GLY A 94 -6.91 -0.39 4.13
CA GLY A 94 -6.55 0.98 3.71
C GLY A 94 -5.54 1.00 2.56
N PRO A 95 -5.30 2.17 1.97
CA PRO A 95 -4.37 2.38 0.86
C PRO A 95 -2.97 1.83 1.10
N PRO A 96 -2.16 1.58 0.05
CA PRO A 96 -0.80 1.11 0.21
C PRO A 96 0.11 2.16 0.88
N GLY A 97 1.14 1.72 1.60
CA GLY A 97 2.16 2.60 2.19
C GLY A 97 1.77 3.33 3.47
N LEU A 98 0.61 3.02 4.09
CA LEU A 98 0.12 3.64 5.32
C LEU A 98 0.59 2.97 6.60
N GLY A 99 1.33 1.86 6.53
CA GLY A 99 1.91 1.21 7.70
C GLY A 99 1.24 -0.10 8.14
N LYS A 100 0.39 -0.74 7.33
CA LYS A 100 -0.25 -2.04 7.66
C LYS A 100 0.75 -3.11 8.08
N THR A 101 1.79 -3.33 7.28
CA THR A 101 2.88 -4.27 7.60
C THR A 101 3.64 -3.88 8.87
N THR A 102 3.85 -2.57 9.09
CA THR A 102 4.49 -2.05 10.29
C THR A 102 3.65 -2.34 11.54
N LEU A 103 2.34 -2.13 11.47
CA LEU A 103 1.43 -2.48 12.59
C LEU A 103 1.44 -3.98 12.88
N ALA A 104 1.51 -4.84 11.86
CA ALA A 104 1.64 -6.29 12.07
C ALA A 104 2.94 -6.65 12.81
N MET A 105 4.06 -6.01 12.46
CA MET A 105 5.33 -6.17 13.17
C MET A 105 5.23 -5.69 14.62
N ILE A 106 4.57 -4.56 14.86
CA ILE A 106 4.36 -4.02 16.21
C ILE A 106 3.46 -4.96 17.01
N VAL A 107 2.39 -5.51 16.43
CA VAL A 107 1.53 -6.50 17.11
C VAL A 107 2.36 -7.68 17.63
N ALA A 108 3.22 -8.25 16.78
CA ALA A 108 4.10 -9.34 17.20
C ALA A 108 5.07 -8.92 18.32
N ALA A 109 5.70 -7.77 18.17
CA ALA A 109 6.63 -7.23 19.17
C ALA A 109 5.94 -6.96 20.53
N GLU A 110 4.75 -6.35 20.53
CA GLU A 110 3.96 -6.09 21.73
C GLU A 110 3.48 -7.39 22.42
N LEU A 111 3.25 -8.44 21.68
CA LEU A 111 2.92 -9.76 22.23
C LEU A 111 4.16 -10.55 22.67
N GLY A 112 5.36 -10.10 22.32
CA GLY A 112 6.61 -10.84 22.57
C GLY A 112 6.71 -12.13 21.75
N GLN A 113 6.06 -12.17 20.58
CA GLN A 113 5.96 -13.34 19.72
C GLN A 113 6.72 -13.15 18.40
N SER A 114 7.10 -14.24 17.77
CA SER A 114 7.67 -14.22 16.42
C SER A 114 6.63 -13.83 15.38
N LEU A 115 7.11 -13.23 14.27
CA LEU A 115 6.27 -12.83 13.13
C LEU A 115 6.63 -13.67 11.91
N ARG A 116 5.66 -14.40 11.39
CA ARG A 116 5.74 -15.07 10.10
C ARG A 116 5.04 -14.23 9.03
N ILE A 117 5.72 -13.96 7.94
CA ILE A 117 5.20 -13.11 6.87
C ILE A 117 4.88 -13.98 5.65
N SER A 118 3.68 -13.79 5.12
CA SER A 118 3.23 -14.35 3.85
C SER A 118 2.42 -13.30 3.07
N SER A 119 1.95 -13.66 1.88
CA SER A 119 1.08 -12.79 1.08
C SER A 119 0.01 -13.60 0.37
N GLY A 120 -1.16 -12.99 0.11
CA GLY A 120 -2.25 -13.61 -0.63
C GLY A 120 -1.79 -14.17 -1.99
N PRO A 121 -1.06 -13.41 -2.82
CA PRO A 121 -0.52 -13.90 -4.09
C PRO A 121 0.44 -15.09 -3.98
N ALA A 122 1.12 -15.28 -2.86
CA ALA A 122 2.02 -16.41 -2.63
C ALA A 122 1.25 -17.68 -2.24
N ILE A 123 0.00 -17.57 -1.80
CA ILE A 123 -0.84 -18.68 -1.36
C ILE A 123 -1.83 -19.01 -2.48
N GLN A 124 -1.39 -19.83 -3.44
CA GLN A 124 -2.19 -20.19 -4.62
C GLN A 124 -3.03 -21.43 -4.44
N HIS A 125 -2.66 -22.30 -3.49
CA HIS A 125 -3.35 -23.56 -3.22
C HIS A 125 -3.56 -23.75 -1.72
N ALA A 126 -4.55 -24.56 -1.35
CA ALA A 126 -4.78 -24.95 0.04
C ALA A 126 -3.53 -25.60 0.69
N GLY A 127 -2.74 -26.35 -0.10
CA GLY A 127 -1.48 -26.93 0.35
C GLY A 127 -0.41 -25.91 0.74
N ASP A 128 -0.35 -24.77 0.06
CA ASP A 128 0.59 -23.70 0.41
C ASP A 128 0.25 -23.11 1.78
N LEU A 129 -1.04 -22.86 2.01
CA LEU A 129 -1.53 -22.38 3.30
C LEU A 129 -1.31 -23.42 4.40
N ALA A 130 -1.62 -24.71 4.13
CA ALA A 130 -1.41 -25.79 5.10
C ALA A 130 0.07 -25.88 5.52
N ALA A 131 1.01 -25.73 4.59
CA ALA A 131 2.45 -25.72 4.87
C ALA A 131 2.84 -24.54 5.77
N VAL A 132 2.31 -23.34 5.51
CA VAL A 132 2.55 -22.16 6.36
C VAL A 132 1.97 -22.39 7.76
N LEU A 133 0.71 -22.81 7.86
CA LEU A 133 0.02 -22.97 9.15
C LEU A 133 0.62 -24.11 10.00
N SER A 134 1.02 -25.24 9.38
CA SER A 134 1.62 -26.36 10.10
C SER A 134 3.02 -26.08 10.65
N SER A 135 3.68 -25.03 10.16
CA SER A 135 4.98 -24.59 10.63
C SER A 135 4.93 -23.50 11.70
N LEU A 136 3.74 -23.08 12.11
CA LEU A 136 3.57 -22.09 13.18
C LEU A 136 3.87 -22.67 14.56
N GLU A 137 4.41 -21.83 15.44
CA GLU A 137 4.61 -22.12 16.85
C GLU A 137 3.47 -21.54 17.70
N GLU A 138 3.36 -21.99 18.95
CA GLU A 138 2.32 -21.49 19.86
C GLU A 138 2.44 -20.00 20.12
N GLY A 139 1.37 -19.26 19.87
CA GLY A 139 1.31 -17.80 20.03
C GLY A 139 1.92 -17.00 18.89
N GLU A 140 2.54 -17.64 17.88
CA GLU A 140 3.15 -16.95 16.74
C GLU A 140 2.14 -16.08 16.00
N VAL A 141 2.59 -14.93 15.47
CA VAL A 141 1.79 -14.02 14.65
C VAL A 141 2.03 -14.33 13.18
N LEU A 142 0.96 -14.70 12.47
CA LEU A 142 0.98 -14.87 11.02
C LEU A 142 0.47 -13.58 10.36
N PHE A 143 1.33 -12.91 9.57
CA PHE A 143 0.93 -11.79 8.76
C PHE A 143 0.71 -12.22 7.31
N VAL A 144 -0.46 -11.92 6.75
CA VAL A 144 -0.78 -12.16 5.35
C VAL A 144 -1.11 -10.83 4.67
N ASP A 145 -0.18 -10.36 3.83
CA ASP A 145 -0.42 -9.13 3.04
C ASP A 145 -1.29 -9.43 1.83
N GLU A 146 -2.10 -8.45 1.41
CA GLU A 146 -3.05 -8.57 0.30
C GLU A 146 -3.92 -9.85 0.40
N VAL A 147 -4.47 -10.10 1.59
CA VAL A 147 -5.25 -11.30 1.91
C VAL A 147 -6.41 -11.55 0.93
N HIS A 148 -6.99 -10.49 0.35
CA HIS A 148 -8.05 -10.56 -0.67
C HIS A 148 -7.61 -11.20 -1.99
N ARG A 149 -6.30 -11.39 -2.21
CA ARG A 149 -5.72 -12.02 -3.42
C ARG A 149 -5.37 -13.48 -3.21
N MET A 150 -5.74 -14.05 -2.07
CA MET A 150 -5.56 -15.49 -1.81
C MET A 150 -6.48 -16.31 -2.72
N ALA A 151 -6.02 -17.48 -3.13
CA ALA A 151 -6.86 -18.42 -3.88
C ALA A 151 -8.02 -18.93 -3.03
N ARG A 152 -9.22 -19.05 -3.60
CA ARG A 152 -10.44 -19.42 -2.88
C ARG A 152 -10.33 -20.73 -2.07
N PRO A 153 -9.68 -21.83 -2.56
CA PRO A 153 -9.52 -23.04 -1.74
C PRO A 153 -8.65 -22.82 -0.49
N ALA A 154 -7.66 -21.94 -0.56
CA ALA A 154 -6.84 -21.56 0.58
C ALA A 154 -7.63 -20.68 1.56
N GLU A 155 -8.43 -19.77 1.04
CA GLU A 155 -9.31 -18.91 1.83
C GLU A 155 -10.32 -19.75 2.65
N GLU A 156 -10.97 -20.75 2.03
CA GLU A 156 -11.89 -21.66 2.70
C GLU A 156 -11.19 -22.47 3.82
N MET A 157 -9.96 -22.91 3.60
CA MET A 157 -9.14 -23.55 4.64
C MET A 157 -8.79 -22.58 5.79
N LEU A 158 -8.50 -21.31 5.46
CA LEU A 158 -8.17 -20.29 6.46
C LEU A 158 -9.33 -20.04 7.42
N TYR A 159 -10.59 -20.12 6.95
CA TYR A 159 -11.76 -19.96 7.82
C TYR A 159 -11.77 -20.98 8.97
N VAL A 160 -11.52 -22.24 8.65
CA VAL A 160 -11.46 -23.32 9.65
C VAL A 160 -10.26 -23.16 10.58
N ALA A 161 -9.12 -22.77 10.01
CA ALA A 161 -7.90 -22.53 10.78
C ALA A 161 -8.05 -21.41 11.81
N MET A 162 -8.77 -20.33 11.46
CA MET A 162 -9.01 -19.19 12.36
C MET A 162 -9.99 -19.53 13.49
N GLU A 163 -10.97 -20.37 13.25
CA GLU A 163 -12.04 -20.68 14.21
C GLU A 163 -11.69 -21.88 15.10
N ASP A 164 -11.22 -22.97 14.49
CA ASP A 164 -11.02 -24.26 15.15
C ASP A 164 -9.54 -24.59 15.44
N PHE A 165 -8.59 -23.78 15.00
CA PHE A 165 -7.16 -24.09 15.02
C PHE A 165 -6.88 -25.49 14.44
N ARG A 166 -7.50 -25.78 13.29
CA ARG A 166 -7.43 -27.04 12.59
C ARG A 166 -7.47 -26.83 11.08
N VAL A 167 -6.78 -27.68 10.34
CA VAL A 167 -6.91 -27.77 8.88
C VAL A 167 -7.09 -29.23 8.48
N ASP A 168 -7.92 -29.49 7.47
CA ASP A 168 -8.10 -30.82 6.91
C ASP A 168 -7.20 -30.97 5.68
N VAL A 169 -6.18 -31.84 5.79
CA VAL A 169 -5.23 -32.12 4.71
C VAL A 169 -5.68 -33.38 3.95
N VAL A 170 -5.96 -33.23 2.65
CA VAL A 170 -6.35 -34.35 1.80
C VAL A 170 -5.10 -35.10 1.35
N VAL A 171 -4.99 -36.37 1.77
CA VAL A 171 -3.90 -37.28 1.41
C VAL A 171 -4.44 -38.36 0.46
N GLY A 172 -3.75 -38.54 -0.68
CA GLY A 172 -4.14 -39.47 -1.72
C GLY A 172 -4.77 -38.81 -2.93
N LYS A 173 -5.15 -39.61 -3.92
CA LYS A 173 -5.79 -39.14 -5.18
C LYS A 173 -7.01 -39.99 -5.51
N GLY A 174 -8.04 -39.41 -6.12
CA GLY A 174 -9.26 -40.08 -6.55
C GLY A 174 -10.13 -40.57 -5.42
N ALA A 175 -10.87 -41.67 -5.63
CA ALA A 175 -11.83 -42.22 -4.65
C ALA A 175 -11.21 -42.74 -3.35
N GLY A 176 -9.89 -42.87 -3.27
CA GLY A 176 -9.15 -43.26 -2.06
C GLY A 176 -8.54 -42.09 -1.28
N ALA A 177 -8.84 -40.86 -1.65
CA ALA A 177 -8.36 -39.66 -0.92
C ALA A 177 -9.06 -39.61 0.46
N THR A 178 -8.25 -39.37 1.51
CA THR A 178 -8.73 -39.25 2.88
C THR A 178 -8.35 -37.89 3.43
N ALA A 179 -9.30 -37.20 4.06
CA ALA A 179 -9.02 -35.98 4.80
C ALA A 179 -8.49 -36.33 6.19
N ILE A 180 -7.32 -35.83 6.53
CA ILE A 180 -6.67 -36.00 7.83
C ILE A 180 -6.72 -34.66 8.55
N PRO A 181 -7.38 -34.52 9.71
CA PRO A 181 -7.36 -33.30 10.49
C PRO A 181 -5.97 -33.09 11.11
N LEU A 182 -5.41 -31.95 10.87
CA LEU A 182 -4.16 -31.47 11.47
C LEU A 182 -4.50 -30.36 12.46
N HIS A 183 -4.23 -30.57 13.74
CA HIS A 183 -4.38 -29.53 14.75
C HIS A 183 -3.22 -28.54 14.67
N LEU A 184 -3.56 -27.27 14.77
CA LEU A 184 -2.62 -26.16 14.76
C LEU A 184 -2.43 -25.63 16.19
N PRO A 185 -1.24 -25.13 16.53
CA PRO A 185 -1.08 -24.35 17.75
C PRO A 185 -1.91 -23.06 17.65
N PRO A 186 -2.42 -22.52 18.76
CA PRO A 186 -3.06 -21.21 18.76
C PRO A 186 -2.12 -20.14 18.19
N PHE A 187 -2.61 -19.37 17.24
CA PHE A 187 -1.87 -18.30 16.57
C PHE A 187 -2.74 -17.05 16.39
N THR A 188 -2.11 -15.93 16.14
CA THR A 188 -2.81 -14.69 15.78
C THR A 188 -2.62 -14.39 14.30
N LEU A 189 -3.71 -14.29 13.54
CA LEU A 189 -3.66 -13.83 12.16
C LEU A 189 -3.76 -12.29 12.13
N VAL A 190 -2.83 -11.64 11.44
CA VAL A 190 -2.94 -10.24 11.03
C VAL A 190 -3.08 -10.20 9.52
N GLY A 191 -4.29 -9.99 9.02
CA GLY A 191 -4.56 -9.83 7.59
C GLY A 191 -4.42 -8.37 7.18
N ALA A 192 -3.81 -8.10 6.03
CA ALA A 192 -3.78 -6.77 5.43
C ALA A 192 -4.44 -6.77 4.05
N THR A 193 -5.16 -5.69 3.73
CA THR A 193 -5.81 -5.53 2.44
C THR A 193 -5.85 -4.07 2.00
N THR A 194 -5.69 -3.82 0.71
CA THR A 194 -5.96 -2.52 0.09
C THR A 194 -7.40 -2.40 -0.39
N ARG A 195 -8.15 -3.51 -0.46
CA ARG A 195 -9.51 -3.59 -1.01
C ARG A 195 -10.41 -4.41 -0.08
N SER A 196 -10.83 -3.82 1.04
CA SER A 196 -11.68 -4.51 2.04
C SER A 196 -13.01 -5.01 1.47
N GLY A 197 -13.57 -4.33 0.48
CA GLY A 197 -14.79 -4.75 -0.21
C GLY A 197 -14.68 -6.03 -1.04
N LEU A 198 -13.45 -6.50 -1.35
CA LEU A 198 -13.22 -7.76 -2.04
C LEU A 198 -13.12 -8.97 -1.09
N LEU A 199 -13.02 -8.73 0.22
CA LEU A 199 -13.02 -9.82 1.20
C LEU A 199 -14.42 -10.39 1.37
N PRO A 200 -14.60 -11.70 1.22
CA PRO A 200 -15.87 -12.35 1.51
C PRO A 200 -16.29 -12.13 2.96
N ALA A 201 -17.60 -11.94 3.17
CA ALA A 201 -18.15 -11.74 4.51
C ALA A 201 -17.72 -12.84 5.51
N PRO A 202 -17.71 -14.16 5.16
CA PRO A 202 -17.27 -15.20 6.08
C PRO A 202 -15.83 -15.04 6.58
N LEU A 203 -14.91 -14.53 5.75
CA LEU A 203 -13.55 -14.24 6.20
C LEU A 203 -13.50 -13.01 7.08
N ARG A 204 -14.18 -11.94 6.67
CA ARG A 204 -14.19 -10.67 7.40
C ARG A 204 -14.75 -10.80 8.80
N ASP A 205 -15.85 -11.59 8.95
CA ASP A 205 -16.54 -11.77 10.23
C ASP A 205 -15.74 -12.57 11.25
N ARG A 206 -14.65 -13.24 10.83
CA ARG A 206 -13.72 -13.98 11.70
C ARG A 206 -12.61 -13.13 12.29
N PHE A 207 -12.46 -11.91 11.82
CA PHE A 207 -11.55 -10.95 12.45
C PHE A 207 -12.25 -10.26 13.62
N GLY A 208 -11.75 -10.46 14.83
CA GLY A 208 -12.30 -9.82 16.03
C GLY A 208 -11.93 -8.34 16.14
N PHE A 209 -10.92 -7.89 15.38
CA PHE A 209 -10.56 -6.47 15.28
C PHE A 209 -10.35 -6.08 13.81
N THR A 210 -10.97 -4.98 13.41
CA THR A 210 -10.74 -4.39 12.07
C THR A 210 -10.30 -2.94 12.21
N GLY A 211 -9.07 -2.64 11.75
CA GLY A 211 -8.51 -1.30 11.70
C GLY A 211 -8.50 -0.76 10.26
N HIS A 212 -9.10 0.41 10.05
CA HIS A 212 -8.99 1.14 8.79
C HIS A 212 -7.94 2.24 8.91
N LEU A 213 -6.95 2.22 8.02
CA LEU A 213 -5.89 3.22 7.98
C LEU A 213 -6.22 4.26 6.92
N ASP A 214 -6.19 5.52 7.35
CA ASP A 214 -6.45 6.68 6.51
C ASP A 214 -5.17 7.37 6.06
N PHE A 215 -5.27 8.25 5.08
CA PHE A 215 -4.15 9.10 4.70
C PHE A 215 -3.75 10.02 5.85
N TYR A 216 -2.45 10.20 6.00
CA TYR A 216 -1.87 11.05 7.03
C TYR A 216 -2.07 12.52 6.72
N ALA A 217 -2.33 13.32 7.74
CA ALA A 217 -2.27 14.76 7.64
C ALA A 217 -0.81 15.25 7.48
N PRO A 218 -0.59 16.43 6.88
CA PRO A 218 0.77 16.95 6.68
C PRO A 218 1.59 17.06 7.97
N ASP A 219 0.98 17.47 9.08
CA ASP A 219 1.61 17.59 10.39
C ASP A 219 2.02 16.23 10.99
N GLU A 220 1.25 15.19 10.75
CA GLU A 220 1.63 13.81 11.10
C GLU A 220 2.82 13.33 10.27
N LEU A 221 2.82 13.62 8.96
CA LEU A 221 3.96 13.29 8.10
C LEU A 221 5.23 14.06 8.47
N GLU A 222 5.12 15.31 8.92
CA GLU A 222 6.27 16.04 9.46
C GLU A 222 6.88 15.34 10.68
N GLN A 223 6.06 14.76 11.55
CA GLN A 223 6.54 13.98 12.70
C GLN A 223 7.26 12.71 12.23
N VAL A 224 6.69 11.98 11.24
CA VAL A 224 7.33 10.81 10.62
C VAL A 224 8.67 11.20 10.02
N LEU A 225 8.72 12.30 9.23
CA LEU A 225 9.93 12.79 8.58
C LEU A 225 11.01 13.19 9.59
N ARG A 226 10.65 13.87 10.67
CA ARG A 226 11.58 14.26 11.74
C ARG A 226 12.22 13.03 12.38
N ARG A 227 11.43 12.01 12.72
CA ARG A 227 11.94 10.75 13.25
C ARG A 227 12.86 10.05 12.24
N SER A 228 12.42 9.97 10.99
CA SER A 228 13.20 9.32 9.93
C SER A 228 14.52 10.06 9.66
N ALA A 229 14.53 11.39 9.69
CA ALA A 229 15.72 12.20 9.53
C ALA A 229 16.74 11.94 10.67
N GLN A 230 16.27 11.83 11.92
CA GLN A 230 17.12 11.47 13.07
C GLN A 230 17.78 10.09 12.86
N LEU A 231 17.01 9.08 12.45
CA LEU A 231 17.52 7.74 12.20
C LEU A 231 18.53 7.68 11.03
N LEU A 232 18.34 8.54 10.03
CA LEU A 232 19.23 8.65 8.87
C LEU A 232 20.43 9.59 9.12
N GLY A 233 20.52 10.25 10.28
CA GLY A 233 21.57 11.25 10.54
C GLY A 233 21.49 12.47 9.63
N VAL A 234 20.28 12.87 9.22
CA VAL A 234 20.02 13.99 8.31
C VAL A 234 19.57 15.20 9.10
N GLU A 235 20.20 16.34 8.85
CA GLU A 235 19.74 17.63 9.40
C GLU A 235 18.53 18.12 8.58
N LEU A 236 17.34 18.02 9.19
CA LEU A 236 16.05 18.41 8.60
C LEU A 236 15.49 19.61 9.34
N THR A 237 15.30 20.73 8.61
CA THR A 237 14.60 21.90 9.15
C THR A 237 13.09 21.67 9.16
N ALA A 238 12.36 22.39 10.04
CA ALA A 238 10.90 22.33 10.05
C ALA A 238 10.29 22.71 8.69
N ALA A 239 10.82 23.73 8.03
CA ALA A 239 10.35 24.17 6.72
C ALA A 239 10.64 23.14 5.60
N GLY A 240 11.79 22.44 5.68
CA GLY A 240 12.10 21.34 4.76
C GLY A 240 11.17 20.15 4.97
N GLY A 241 10.89 19.81 6.23
CA GLY A 241 9.94 18.75 6.58
C GLY A 241 8.52 19.05 6.07
N ALA A 242 8.03 20.27 6.28
CA ALA A 242 6.71 20.69 5.79
C ALA A 242 6.61 20.65 4.25
N GLU A 243 7.67 21.06 3.55
CA GLU A 243 7.71 21.02 2.08
C GLU A 243 7.64 19.58 1.55
N ILE A 244 8.37 18.63 2.17
CA ILE A 244 8.34 17.22 1.81
C ILE A 244 6.98 16.60 2.18
N ALA A 245 6.47 16.86 3.39
CA ALA A 245 5.21 16.31 3.89
C ALA A 245 4.03 16.65 2.95
N ARG A 246 3.93 17.91 2.53
CA ARG A 246 2.89 18.38 1.63
C ARG A 246 2.85 17.65 0.29
N ARG A 247 4.02 17.24 -0.25
CA ARG A 247 4.13 16.53 -1.53
C ARG A 247 4.12 15.01 -1.38
N SER A 248 3.95 14.51 -0.15
CA SER A 248 4.02 13.06 0.15
C SER A 248 2.70 12.31 0.00
N ARG A 249 1.68 12.95 -0.57
CA ARG A 249 0.37 12.33 -0.86
C ARG A 249 -0.28 11.65 0.36
N GLY A 250 -0.08 12.17 1.57
CA GLY A 250 -0.62 11.56 2.78
C GLY A 250 -0.03 10.19 3.13
N THR A 251 1.15 9.82 2.58
CA THR A 251 1.68 8.47 2.66
C THR A 251 3.09 8.45 3.29
N PRO A 252 3.29 7.81 4.46
CA PRO A 252 4.61 7.71 5.11
C PRO A 252 5.70 7.10 4.24
N ARG A 253 5.37 6.09 3.45
CA ARG A 253 6.32 5.46 2.50
C ARG A 253 6.85 6.48 1.48
N ILE A 254 5.97 7.27 0.88
CA ILE A 254 6.34 8.32 -0.07
C ILE A 254 7.15 9.39 0.64
N ALA A 255 6.73 9.83 1.83
CA ALA A 255 7.46 10.83 2.63
C ALA A 255 8.91 10.39 2.89
N ASN A 256 9.13 9.18 3.35
CA ASN A 256 10.45 8.63 3.59
C ASN A 256 11.29 8.51 2.30
N ARG A 257 10.67 8.14 1.18
CA ARG A 257 11.35 8.09 -0.12
C ARG A 257 11.77 9.48 -0.58
N LEU A 258 10.88 10.46 -0.49
CA LEU A 258 11.20 11.85 -0.84
C LEU A 258 12.30 12.41 0.07
N LEU A 259 12.26 12.15 1.38
CA LEU A 259 13.31 12.57 2.32
C LEU A 259 14.68 12.06 1.88
N ARG A 260 14.79 10.77 1.52
CA ARG A 260 16.06 10.19 1.05
C ARG A 260 16.56 10.86 -0.23
N ARG A 261 15.68 11.14 -1.18
CA ARG A 261 16.03 11.82 -2.43
C ARG A 261 16.47 13.27 -2.20
N VAL A 262 15.78 13.98 -1.32
CA VAL A 262 16.17 15.34 -0.94
C VAL A 262 17.51 15.35 -0.20
N ARG A 263 17.74 14.40 0.70
CA ARG A 263 19.03 14.19 1.37
C ARG A 263 20.15 14.00 0.35
N ASP A 264 19.99 13.07 -0.58
CA ASP A 264 21.00 12.74 -1.59
C ASP A 264 21.33 13.98 -2.45
N TRP A 265 20.30 14.74 -2.84
CA TRP A 265 20.48 16.00 -3.55
C TRP A 265 21.23 17.04 -2.70
N SER A 266 20.83 17.21 -1.43
CA SER A 266 21.44 18.17 -0.53
C SER A 266 22.92 17.88 -0.25
N GLN A 267 23.27 16.60 -0.11
CA GLN A 267 24.65 16.14 0.07
C GLN A 267 25.51 16.39 -1.17
N VAL A 268 24.96 16.30 -2.38
CA VAL A 268 25.72 16.43 -3.64
C VAL A 268 25.74 17.85 -4.15
N ARG A 269 24.66 18.60 -4.03
CA ARG A 269 24.46 19.93 -4.65
C ARG A 269 24.11 21.05 -3.66
N GLY A 270 23.83 20.71 -2.42
CA GLY A 270 23.44 21.64 -1.36
C GLY A 270 24.48 21.73 -0.25
N THR A 271 24.04 22.14 0.93
CA THR A 271 24.85 22.32 2.13
C THR A 271 24.91 21.07 3.02
N GLY A 272 24.19 20.01 2.68
CA GLY A 272 23.94 18.84 3.54
C GLY A 272 22.71 18.99 4.45
N VAL A 273 22.18 20.21 4.58
CA VAL A 273 20.96 20.50 5.33
C VAL A 273 19.74 20.38 4.42
N VAL A 274 18.69 19.72 4.89
CA VAL A 274 17.40 19.61 4.20
C VAL A 274 16.48 20.74 4.68
N ASP A 275 16.59 21.87 4.04
CA ASP A 275 15.69 23.01 4.21
C ASP A 275 14.63 23.07 3.10
N ALA A 276 13.77 24.09 3.13
CA ALA A 276 12.68 24.23 2.14
C ALA A 276 13.20 24.47 0.72
N ASP A 277 14.35 25.18 0.56
CA ASP A 277 14.91 25.46 -0.75
C ASP A 277 15.57 24.22 -1.34
N ALA A 278 16.32 23.46 -0.53
CA ALA A 278 16.87 22.17 -0.90
C ALA A 278 15.75 21.18 -1.28
N ALA A 279 14.66 21.13 -0.48
CA ALA A 279 13.52 20.28 -0.79
C ALA A 279 12.87 20.66 -2.13
N ARG A 280 12.57 21.92 -2.36
CA ARG A 280 12.00 22.40 -3.64
C ARG A 280 12.91 22.13 -4.83
N ALA A 281 14.20 22.39 -4.68
CA ALA A 281 15.17 22.18 -5.75
C ALA A 281 15.32 20.67 -6.09
N ALA A 282 15.45 19.82 -5.07
CA ALA A 282 15.53 18.38 -5.25
C ALA A 282 14.26 17.82 -5.90
N LEU A 283 13.08 18.11 -5.35
CA LEU A 283 11.81 17.58 -5.85
C LEU A 283 11.53 17.99 -7.29
N ARG A 284 12.01 19.18 -7.71
CA ARG A 284 11.97 19.61 -9.11
C ARG A 284 12.84 18.74 -10.02
N VAL A 285 14.04 18.34 -9.56
CA VAL A 285 14.92 17.42 -10.30
C VAL A 285 14.27 16.05 -10.46
N TYR A 286 13.53 15.62 -9.45
CA TYR A 286 12.79 14.34 -9.47
C TYR A 286 11.38 14.46 -10.04
N GLU A 287 11.07 15.58 -10.69
CA GLU A 287 9.80 15.83 -11.38
C GLU A 287 8.55 15.71 -10.49
N VAL A 288 8.68 15.96 -9.18
CA VAL A 288 7.55 16.05 -8.25
C VAL A 288 7.12 17.49 -8.11
N ASP A 289 5.89 17.80 -8.49
CA ASP A 289 5.37 19.17 -8.48
C ASP A 289 4.86 19.62 -7.09
N GLU A 290 4.21 20.77 -7.03
CA GLU A 290 3.78 21.39 -5.77
C GLU A 290 2.66 20.64 -5.05
N LEU A 291 1.82 19.91 -5.78
CA LEU A 291 0.79 19.02 -5.22
C LEU A 291 1.30 17.59 -4.95
N GLY A 292 2.52 17.27 -5.40
CA GLY A 292 3.06 15.94 -5.30
C GLY A 292 2.76 15.04 -6.52
N LEU A 293 2.32 15.62 -7.66
CA LEU A 293 2.18 14.86 -8.90
C LEU A 293 3.57 14.53 -9.44
N ASP A 294 3.73 13.27 -9.82
CA ASP A 294 4.95 12.83 -10.52
C ASP A 294 4.76 12.90 -12.06
N ARG A 295 5.75 12.37 -12.78
CA ARG A 295 5.72 12.32 -14.23
C ARG A 295 4.51 11.57 -14.79
N LEU A 296 4.12 10.45 -14.17
CA LEU A 296 3.01 9.64 -14.65
C LEU A 296 1.68 10.38 -14.47
N ASP A 297 1.42 10.93 -13.28
CA ASP A 297 0.20 11.68 -13.01
C ASP A 297 0.02 12.83 -13.97
N ARG A 298 1.10 13.60 -14.15
CA ARG A 298 1.08 14.74 -15.10
C ARG A 298 0.88 14.27 -16.54
N SER A 299 1.47 13.13 -16.94
CA SER A 299 1.28 12.56 -18.28
C SER A 299 -0.17 12.12 -18.51
N VAL A 300 -0.78 11.50 -17.48
CA VAL A 300 -2.19 11.08 -17.52
C VAL A 300 -3.11 12.30 -17.64
N LEU A 301 -2.89 13.30 -16.81
CA LEU A 301 -3.69 14.52 -16.81
C LEU A 301 -3.49 15.33 -18.11
N ASP A 302 -2.25 15.46 -18.59
CA ASP A 302 -1.92 16.14 -19.85
C ASP A 302 -2.54 15.44 -21.06
N ALA A 303 -2.44 14.10 -21.14
CA ALA A 303 -3.08 13.34 -22.19
C ALA A 303 -4.60 13.53 -22.18
N LEU A 304 -5.23 13.45 -20.99
CA LEU A 304 -6.66 13.64 -20.84
C LEU A 304 -7.11 15.03 -21.30
N CYS A 305 -6.41 16.08 -20.86
CA CYS A 305 -6.74 17.46 -21.22
C CYS A 305 -6.40 17.78 -22.68
N ARG A 306 -5.13 17.59 -23.09
CA ARG A 306 -4.66 18.09 -24.42
C ARG A 306 -5.01 17.16 -25.57
N ARG A 307 -4.95 15.82 -25.38
CA ARG A 307 -5.20 14.88 -26.47
C ARG A 307 -6.69 14.52 -26.61
N PHE A 308 -7.38 14.44 -25.48
CA PHE A 308 -8.76 13.96 -25.44
C PHE A 308 -9.80 15.03 -25.05
N GLY A 309 -9.40 16.31 -25.00
CA GLY A 309 -10.32 17.41 -24.75
C GLY A 309 -11.06 17.36 -23.42
N GLY A 310 -10.48 16.70 -22.41
CA GLY A 310 -11.07 16.50 -21.09
C GLY A 310 -11.85 15.19 -20.93
N GLY A 311 -11.94 14.37 -21.96
CA GLY A 311 -12.63 13.06 -21.93
C GLY A 311 -14.11 13.12 -22.31
N PRO A 312 -14.89 12.04 -22.04
CA PRO A 312 -14.52 10.81 -21.32
C PRO A 312 -13.64 9.86 -22.12
N VAL A 313 -12.66 9.24 -21.49
CA VAL A 313 -11.67 8.34 -22.08
C VAL A 313 -11.62 7.00 -21.34
N GLY A 314 -11.62 5.89 -22.08
CA GLY A 314 -11.44 4.56 -21.49
C GLY A 314 -10.03 4.35 -20.94
N LEU A 315 -9.90 3.53 -19.89
CA LEU A 315 -8.62 3.23 -19.21
C LEU A 315 -7.54 2.76 -20.20
N SER A 316 -7.84 1.77 -21.03
CA SER A 316 -6.88 1.20 -21.97
C SER A 316 -6.40 2.24 -23.00
N THR A 317 -7.28 3.13 -23.48
CA THR A 317 -6.92 4.21 -24.40
C THR A 317 -5.99 5.21 -23.73
N LEU A 318 -6.28 5.56 -22.47
CA LEU A 318 -5.47 6.50 -21.68
C LEU A 318 -4.09 5.91 -21.39
N ALA A 319 -4.04 4.63 -20.99
CA ALA A 319 -2.80 3.90 -20.73
C ALA A 319 -1.88 3.85 -21.96
N VAL A 320 -2.42 3.49 -23.12
CA VAL A 320 -1.67 3.52 -24.39
C VAL A 320 -1.17 4.94 -24.71
N ALA A 321 -1.98 5.97 -24.45
CA ALA A 321 -1.61 7.35 -24.74
C ALA A 321 -0.43 7.85 -23.87
N VAL A 322 -0.27 7.31 -22.67
CA VAL A 322 0.84 7.66 -21.75
C VAL A 322 1.99 6.64 -21.79
N GLY A 323 1.85 5.55 -22.54
CA GLY A 323 2.87 4.52 -22.70
C GLY A 323 3.01 3.61 -21.49
N GLU A 324 1.88 3.30 -20.81
CA GLU A 324 1.83 2.50 -19.60
C GLU A 324 0.83 1.37 -19.68
N GLU A 325 0.95 0.40 -18.77
CA GLU A 325 -0.06 -0.65 -18.61
C GLU A 325 -1.33 -0.09 -17.96
N PRO A 326 -2.53 -0.56 -18.35
CA PRO A 326 -3.79 -0.12 -17.77
C PRO A 326 -3.82 -0.26 -16.23
N ASP A 327 -3.33 -1.38 -15.70
CA ASP A 327 -3.26 -1.63 -14.26
C ASP A 327 -2.41 -0.57 -13.53
N THR A 328 -1.31 -0.15 -14.13
CA THR A 328 -0.45 0.92 -13.55
C THR A 328 -1.20 2.24 -13.48
N VAL A 329 -1.90 2.64 -14.53
CA VAL A 329 -2.69 3.88 -14.52
C VAL A 329 -3.79 3.80 -13.47
N GLU A 330 -4.51 2.67 -13.40
CA GLU A 330 -5.65 2.47 -12.48
C GLU A 330 -5.24 2.39 -11.01
N THR A 331 -4.09 1.76 -10.71
CA THR A 331 -3.70 1.49 -9.32
C THR A 331 -2.72 2.51 -8.75
N VAL A 332 -1.97 3.22 -9.60
CA VAL A 332 -0.94 4.17 -9.15
C VAL A 332 -1.35 5.62 -9.36
N ALA A 333 -1.68 6.04 -10.58
CA ALA A 333 -1.96 7.43 -10.88
C ALA A 333 -3.40 7.85 -10.54
N GLU A 334 -4.36 7.06 -10.98
CA GLU A 334 -5.77 7.44 -10.89
C GLU A 334 -6.27 7.66 -9.46
N PRO A 335 -5.94 6.83 -8.45
CA PRO A 335 -6.44 7.03 -7.09
C PRO A 335 -6.00 8.37 -6.50
N PHE A 336 -4.78 8.80 -6.80
CA PHE A 336 -4.27 10.09 -6.34
C PHE A 336 -4.94 11.26 -7.07
N LEU A 337 -5.03 11.20 -8.39
CA LEU A 337 -5.66 12.24 -9.21
C LEU A 337 -7.15 12.42 -8.87
N VAL A 338 -7.85 11.32 -8.56
CA VAL A 338 -9.26 11.37 -8.13
C VAL A 338 -9.38 12.00 -6.75
N ARG A 339 -8.54 11.60 -5.80
CA ARG A 339 -8.54 12.15 -4.43
C ARG A 339 -8.26 13.66 -4.42
N GLU A 340 -7.30 14.11 -5.21
CA GLU A 340 -6.98 15.54 -5.35
C GLU A 340 -8.02 16.31 -6.20
N GLY A 341 -9.07 15.63 -6.65
CA GLY A 341 -10.12 16.25 -7.45
C GLY A 341 -9.72 16.66 -8.85
N LEU A 342 -8.59 16.17 -9.37
CA LEU A 342 -8.07 16.52 -10.70
C LEU A 342 -8.66 15.68 -11.83
N LEU A 343 -9.14 14.49 -11.50
CA LEU A 343 -9.73 13.50 -12.41
C LEU A 343 -11.02 12.95 -11.83
N GLY A 344 -12.05 12.79 -12.66
CA GLY A 344 -13.31 12.14 -12.31
C GLY A 344 -13.51 10.82 -13.03
N ARG A 345 -14.16 9.86 -12.35
CA ARG A 345 -14.62 8.60 -12.96
C ARG A 345 -16.09 8.71 -13.37
N THR A 346 -16.38 8.32 -14.60
CA THR A 346 -17.76 8.21 -15.09
C THR A 346 -18.00 6.84 -15.70
N PRO A 347 -19.25 6.40 -15.91
CA PRO A 347 -19.54 5.15 -16.62
C PRO A 347 -18.96 5.09 -18.04
N ARG A 348 -18.71 6.25 -18.67
CA ARG A 348 -18.13 6.32 -20.03
C ARG A 348 -16.61 6.38 -20.02
N GLY A 349 -15.97 6.58 -18.87
CA GLY A 349 -14.52 6.71 -18.75
C GLY A 349 -14.07 7.84 -17.84
N ARG A 350 -12.80 8.19 -17.94
CA ARG A 350 -12.12 9.21 -17.13
C ARG A 350 -12.32 10.58 -17.75
N VAL A 351 -12.57 11.58 -16.91
CA VAL A 351 -12.76 12.98 -17.31
C VAL A 351 -11.87 13.90 -16.48
N ALA A 352 -11.36 14.96 -17.09
CA ALA A 352 -10.65 16.00 -16.35
C ALA A 352 -11.66 16.90 -15.65
N THR A 353 -11.37 17.29 -14.41
CA THR A 353 -12.15 18.27 -13.67
C THR A 353 -11.70 19.70 -13.99
N ALA A 354 -12.41 20.70 -13.49
CA ALA A 354 -11.99 22.10 -13.60
C ALA A 354 -10.60 22.32 -12.96
N ASP A 355 -10.38 21.70 -11.80
CA ASP A 355 -9.10 21.77 -11.08
C ASP A 355 -7.97 21.07 -11.83
N GLY A 356 -8.26 19.95 -12.51
CA GLY A 356 -7.31 19.27 -13.37
C GLY A 356 -6.83 20.15 -14.54
N TRP A 357 -7.73 20.89 -15.18
CA TRP A 357 -7.38 21.88 -16.20
C TRP A 357 -6.56 23.02 -15.63
N ALA A 358 -7.00 23.60 -14.50
CA ALA A 358 -6.33 24.71 -13.82
C ALA A 358 -4.91 24.32 -13.39
N HIS A 359 -4.70 23.10 -12.87
CA HIS A 359 -3.40 22.60 -12.44
C HIS A 359 -2.37 22.59 -13.59
N LEU A 360 -2.82 22.26 -14.81
CA LEU A 360 -1.97 22.31 -16.01
C LEU A 360 -1.83 23.72 -16.61
N GLY A 361 -2.44 24.75 -15.99
CA GLY A 361 -2.48 26.11 -16.54
C GLY A 361 -3.29 26.21 -17.83
N LEU A 362 -4.24 25.28 -18.05
CA LEU A 362 -5.07 25.21 -19.25
C LEU A 362 -6.50 25.69 -18.95
N ARG A 363 -7.18 26.13 -20.00
CA ARG A 363 -8.62 26.41 -19.95
C ARG A 363 -9.38 25.29 -20.66
N PRO A 364 -10.45 24.77 -20.07
CA PRO A 364 -11.28 23.77 -20.73
C PRO A 364 -11.87 24.35 -22.03
N PRO A 365 -11.95 23.58 -23.13
CA PRO A 365 -12.62 24.01 -24.33
C PRO A 365 -14.12 24.15 -24.12
N PRO A 366 -14.82 24.99 -24.91
CA PRO A 366 -16.27 25.10 -24.84
C PRO A 366 -16.94 23.74 -25.03
N GLY A 367 -17.80 23.33 -24.08
CA GLY A 367 -18.48 22.05 -24.10
C GLY A 367 -17.68 20.88 -23.51
N ALA A 368 -16.47 21.11 -22.93
CA ALA A 368 -15.80 20.05 -22.18
C ALA A 368 -16.70 19.55 -21.04
N PRO A 369 -16.74 18.25 -20.79
CA PRO A 369 -17.49 17.68 -19.68
C PRO A 369 -16.79 18.08 -18.37
N LEU A 370 -17.15 19.23 -17.83
CA LEU A 370 -16.69 19.65 -16.51
C LEU A 370 -17.54 18.93 -15.47
N GLN A 371 -17.02 17.87 -14.88
CA GLN A 371 -17.59 17.31 -13.69
C GLN A 371 -17.22 18.23 -12.51
N ALA A 372 -18.23 18.83 -11.87
CA ALA A 372 -17.99 19.50 -10.59
C ALA A 372 -17.42 18.45 -9.62
N THR A 373 -16.39 18.83 -8.87
CA THR A 373 -15.89 18.03 -7.75
C THR A 373 -17.10 17.69 -6.88
N LEU A 374 -17.49 16.41 -6.81
CA LEU A 374 -18.47 15.99 -5.83
C LEU A 374 -17.83 16.22 -4.47
N PRO A 375 -18.41 17.04 -3.57
CA PRO A 375 -17.95 17.06 -2.20
C PRO A 375 -18.02 15.64 -1.68
N LEU A 376 -16.96 15.18 -1.05
CA LEU A 376 -16.98 13.96 -0.24
C LEU A 376 -18.07 14.21 0.80
N GLY A 377 -19.24 13.57 0.62
CA GLY A 377 -20.35 13.72 1.53
C GLY A 377 -19.93 13.19 2.89
N ASP A 378 -19.88 14.09 3.87
CA ASP A 378 -20.02 13.71 5.26
C ASP A 378 -21.32 12.91 5.33
N GLY A 379 -21.20 11.63 5.77
CA GLY A 379 -22.35 10.75 5.90
C GLY A 379 -23.35 11.35 6.89
N GLU A 380 -24.38 12.02 6.39
CA GLU A 380 -25.58 12.27 7.15
C GLU A 380 -26.39 10.98 7.14
N ASP A 381 -26.42 10.34 8.29
CA ASP A 381 -27.37 9.28 8.63
C ASP A 381 -28.79 9.85 8.44
N GLY A 382 -29.42 9.43 7.35
CA GLY A 382 -30.83 9.73 7.12
C GLY A 382 -31.68 8.94 8.11
N GLU A 383 -32.13 9.61 9.16
CA GLU A 383 -33.22 9.15 9.99
C GLU A 383 -34.46 8.99 9.10
N ASP A 384 -34.89 7.75 8.92
CA ASP A 384 -36.14 7.37 8.26
C ASP A 384 -37.28 7.66 9.25
N ASP A 385 -37.89 8.85 9.10
CA ASP A 385 -39.08 9.27 9.86
C ASP A 385 -40.32 8.58 9.26
N GLY A 386 -40.73 7.49 9.90
CA GLY A 386 -41.92 6.72 9.58
C GLY A 386 -43.18 7.52 9.88
N GLY A 387 -43.75 8.19 8.87
CA GLY A 387 -45.05 8.81 8.91
C GLY A 387 -46.17 7.78 8.80
N ASP A 388 -46.85 7.50 9.91
CA ASP A 388 -48.18 6.88 9.97
C ASP A 388 -49.18 7.71 9.17
N GLY A 389 -49.85 7.06 8.24
CA GLY A 389 -50.97 7.61 7.49
C GLY A 389 -52.15 6.65 7.48
N ASP A 390 -53.03 6.81 8.49
CA ASP A 390 -54.38 6.23 8.53
C ASP A 390 -55.20 6.65 7.30
N GLY A 391 -55.90 5.70 6.69
CA GLY A 391 -56.84 5.97 5.61
C GLY A 391 -57.84 4.84 5.43
N GLU A 392 -58.98 5.02 6.07
CA GLU A 392 -60.19 4.18 6.07
C GLU A 392 -60.77 3.86 4.68
N GLY A 393 -61.29 2.66 4.57
CA GLY A 393 -62.65 2.43 4.07
C GLY A 393 -62.86 2.18 2.58
N GLN A 394 -63.26 0.98 2.22
CA GLN A 394 -64.61 0.65 1.75
C GLN A 394 -64.69 -0.75 1.15
N ASP A 395 -65.62 -1.51 1.74
CA ASP A 395 -66.23 -2.75 1.23
C ASP A 395 -66.59 -2.70 -0.26
N ARG A 396 -66.46 -3.83 -0.95
CA ARG A 396 -67.50 -4.40 -1.82
C ARG A 396 -67.19 -5.90 -2.10
N ASP A 397 -68.17 -6.70 -1.66
CA ASP A 397 -68.49 -8.06 -2.09
C ASP A 397 -68.48 -8.22 -3.63
N ASP A 398 -68.00 -9.35 -4.10
CA ASP A 398 -68.80 -10.26 -4.94
C ASP A 398 -68.02 -11.57 -5.25
N ASP A 399 -68.47 -12.58 -4.68
CA ASP A 399 -68.95 -13.91 -5.06
C ASP A 399 -68.48 -14.48 -6.43
N ARG A 400 -67.93 -15.71 -6.37
CA ARG A 400 -68.22 -16.90 -7.18
C ARG A 400 -67.06 -17.81 -7.50
N ALA A 401 -67.19 -18.96 -6.88
CA ALA A 401 -67.12 -20.33 -7.47
C ALA A 401 -65.77 -20.87 -8.01
N ALA A 402 -65.27 -21.86 -7.30
CA ALA A 402 -64.59 -23.06 -7.83
C ALA A 402 -65.62 -24.08 -8.43
N PRO A 403 -65.25 -25.28 -8.94
CA PRO A 403 -64.03 -25.99 -9.36
C PRO A 403 -64.27 -26.73 -10.71
N PRO A 404 -63.77 -27.90 -11.08
CA PRO A 404 -62.56 -28.69 -10.79
C PRO A 404 -61.89 -29.27 -12.08
N SER A 405 -60.67 -29.66 -12.02
CA SER A 405 -60.09 -30.96 -12.49
C SER A 405 -58.58 -30.99 -12.22
#